data_b9fa3b95560dd0b6c96c37a6094213ea
#
_entry.id   b9fa3b95560dd0b6c96c37a6094213ea
#
_cell.length_a   1.000
_cell.length_b   1.000
_cell.length_c   1.000
_cell.angle_alpha   90.00
_cell.angle_beta   90.00
_cell.angle_gamma   90.00
#
_symmetry.space_group_name_H-M   'P 1'
#
loop_
_entity.id
_entity.type
_entity.pdbx_description
1 polymer ?
#
loop_
_entity_poly.entity_id
_entity_poly.type
_entity_poly.pdbx_seq_one_letter_code
_entity_poly.pdbx_strand_id
1 'polypeptide(L)'
;MAAPAPPGGPPNGPREDEDLAHRVADAVGDGLEKARDKLEELAGLSTDKQPRLEQLGMRVFAKRAARHGPGRVDSAAHILDAEERAEMRRVSRSTILRAAMIGALAGLGCGIAGWLTLTQLDATTTFWEDVRDFFIVNAAVIAVTAVEVYFLYRNSLTGVHRLAAAAGIRLVPDRGEDIDEERQAVAIAMIRAALELPNPPDNPFRIDPYREISRWRVVLATLVYKLKITLTNFILRLLLRRVAGRVAVHAWLPFVDVPVTAAWDAAVTWRVLREARIRGLGPSAAEAFAEALLADRGTTPEHAHALARAAAVGVVRSRDMHPNLGALLAALARRTGAPGVPDLGDAERFLTTLDGLDEDARTEVLCVLVVAAFIDGRLARAERRLYATAMERCGRAPDLAGLKDLRDAFSRGDELPMARIQAVAMGE
;
A
#
# COMPACT_ATOMS: atom_id res chain seq x y z
N MET A 1 -34.38 -16.92 81.63
CA MET A 1 -33.39 -16.00 81.05
C MET A 1 -32.71 -16.76 79.90
N ALA A 2 -33.12 -16.44 78.65
CA ALA A 2 -32.54 -17.02 77.45
C ALA A 2 -31.49 -16.07 76.92
N ALA A 3 -30.30 -16.58 76.58
CA ALA A 3 -29.21 -15.82 76.03
C ALA A 3 -29.48 -15.41 74.57
N PRO A 4 -29.06 -14.22 74.12
CA PRO A 4 -29.26 -13.78 72.77
C PRO A 4 -28.33 -14.46 71.75
N ALA A 5 -28.82 -14.76 70.54
CA ALA A 5 -28.07 -15.33 69.43
C ALA A 5 -27.01 -14.33 68.90
N PRO A 6 -25.88 -14.85 68.36
CA PRO A 6 -24.83 -13.99 67.76
C PRO A 6 -25.28 -13.33 66.45
N PRO A 7 -24.74 -12.15 66.10
CA PRO A 7 -25.08 -11.45 64.88
C PRO A 7 -24.49 -12.14 63.65
N GLY A 8 -25.26 -12.15 62.56
CA GLY A 8 -24.92 -12.74 61.28
C GLY A 8 -23.65 -12.13 60.66
N GLY A 9 -22.85 -12.97 60.06
CA GLY A 9 -21.64 -12.60 59.36
C GLY A 9 -21.92 -11.73 58.12
N PRO A 10 -20.90 -11.01 57.62
CA PRO A 10 -21.06 -10.11 56.49
C PRO A 10 -21.37 -10.87 55.17
N PRO A 11 -22.07 -10.26 54.22
CA PRO A 11 -22.46 -10.89 52.99
C PRO A 11 -21.22 -11.21 52.13
N ASN A 12 -21.22 -12.37 51.51
CA ASN A 12 -20.19 -12.85 50.56
C ASN A 12 -20.20 -11.97 49.29
N GLY A 13 -19.45 -10.89 49.30
CA GLY A 13 -19.43 -9.91 48.18
C GLY A 13 -18.22 -9.84 47.24
N PRO A 14 -17.09 -10.58 47.40
CA PRO A 14 -16.02 -10.50 46.42
C PRO A 14 -15.93 -11.66 45.39
N ARG A 15 -16.57 -12.81 45.67
CA ARG A 15 -16.40 -13.99 44.78
C ARG A 15 -17.28 -13.97 43.52
N GLU A 16 -18.45 -13.32 43.57
CA GLU A 16 -19.33 -13.22 42.40
C GLU A 16 -18.81 -12.22 41.37
N ASP A 17 -18.16 -11.14 41.76
CA ASP A 17 -17.58 -10.14 40.87
C ASP A 17 -16.30 -10.65 40.18
N GLU A 18 -15.48 -11.45 40.86
CA GLU A 18 -14.32 -12.11 40.23
C GLU A 18 -14.75 -13.19 39.23
N ASP A 19 -15.80 -13.94 39.50
CA ASP A 19 -16.34 -14.96 38.60
C ASP A 19 -17.00 -14.33 37.36
N LEU A 20 -17.65 -13.18 37.53
CA LEU A 20 -18.21 -12.40 36.44
C LEU A 20 -17.09 -11.80 35.55
N ALA A 21 -16.04 -11.26 36.15
CA ALA A 21 -14.89 -10.74 35.43
C ALA A 21 -14.15 -11.82 34.62
N HIS A 22 -13.98 -13.03 35.18
CA HIS A 22 -13.43 -14.18 34.46
C HIS A 22 -14.33 -14.64 33.30
N ARG A 23 -15.64 -14.75 33.49
CA ARG A 23 -16.59 -15.11 32.42
C ARG A 23 -16.64 -14.08 31.29
N VAL A 24 -16.54 -12.79 31.63
CA VAL A 24 -16.45 -11.72 30.62
C VAL A 24 -15.11 -11.76 29.88
N ALA A 25 -14.01 -12.03 30.58
CA ALA A 25 -12.70 -12.17 29.95
C ALA A 25 -12.63 -13.39 29.01
N ASP A 26 -13.21 -14.52 29.42
CA ASP A 26 -13.27 -15.74 28.59
C ASP A 26 -14.21 -15.55 27.39
N ALA A 27 -15.38 -14.92 27.57
CA ALA A 27 -16.30 -14.61 26.47
C ALA A 27 -15.73 -13.60 25.47
N VAL A 28 -14.93 -12.62 25.95
CA VAL A 28 -14.20 -11.67 25.10
C VAL A 28 -13.03 -12.39 24.40
N GLY A 29 -12.33 -13.31 25.10
CA GLY A 29 -11.28 -14.16 24.52
C GLY A 29 -11.81 -15.03 23.38
N ASP A 30 -12.89 -15.77 23.63
CA ASP A 30 -13.58 -16.61 22.63
C ASP A 30 -14.15 -15.79 21.45
N GLY A 31 -14.67 -14.60 21.71
CA GLY A 31 -15.16 -13.67 20.71
C GLY A 31 -14.02 -13.13 19.81
N LEU A 32 -12.86 -12.84 20.40
CA LEU A 32 -11.66 -12.41 19.70
C LEU A 32 -11.03 -13.55 18.88
N GLU A 33 -11.05 -14.79 19.38
CA GLU A 33 -10.54 -15.96 18.68
C GLU A 33 -11.42 -16.30 17.46
N LYS A 34 -12.75 -16.30 17.62
CA LYS A 34 -13.71 -16.45 16.52
C LYS A 34 -13.64 -15.32 15.49
N ALA A 35 -13.43 -14.08 15.95
CA ALA A 35 -13.20 -12.93 15.07
C ALA A 35 -11.87 -13.05 14.33
N ARG A 36 -10.85 -13.58 14.97
CA ARG A 36 -9.54 -13.87 14.37
C ARG A 36 -9.66 -14.95 13.29
N ASP A 37 -10.31 -16.09 13.59
CA ASP A 37 -10.49 -17.19 12.64
C ASP A 37 -11.32 -16.74 11.43
N LYS A 38 -12.36 -15.92 11.66
CA LYS A 38 -13.17 -15.34 10.60
C LYS A 38 -12.41 -14.28 9.78
N LEU A 39 -11.47 -13.56 10.39
CA LEU A 39 -10.58 -12.63 9.71
C LEU A 39 -9.49 -13.37 8.91
N GLU A 40 -8.99 -14.50 9.41
CA GLU A 40 -8.07 -15.38 8.68
C GLU A 40 -8.79 -16.07 7.50
N GLU A 41 -10.02 -16.51 7.69
CA GLU A 41 -10.89 -17.02 6.63
C GLU A 41 -11.22 -15.93 5.58
N LEU A 42 -11.52 -14.70 6.00
CA LEU A 42 -11.72 -13.56 5.10
C LEU A 42 -10.44 -13.13 4.40
N ALA A 43 -9.29 -13.24 5.05
CA ALA A 43 -7.98 -13.02 4.44
C ALA A 43 -7.66 -14.12 3.43
N GLY A 44 -7.96 -15.39 3.75
CA GLY A 44 -7.84 -16.52 2.84
C GLY A 44 -8.80 -16.42 1.64
N LEU A 45 -10.05 -16.01 1.85
CA LEU A 45 -11.01 -15.70 0.78
C LEU A 45 -10.54 -14.51 -0.09
N SER A 46 -9.85 -13.53 0.50
CA SER A 46 -9.21 -12.43 -0.23
C SER A 46 -8.08 -12.94 -1.13
N THR A 47 -7.27 -13.88 -0.67
CA THR A 47 -6.15 -14.45 -1.43
C THR A 47 -6.65 -15.29 -2.63
N ASP A 48 -7.72 -16.04 -2.46
CA ASP A 48 -8.30 -16.89 -3.51
C ASP A 48 -9.03 -16.07 -4.61
N LYS A 49 -9.51 -14.86 -4.29
CA LYS A 49 -10.16 -13.94 -5.25
C LYS A 49 -9.18 -13.00 -5.97
N GLN A 50 -7.97 -12.83 -5.50
CA GLN A 50 -6.98 -11.93 -6.09
C GLN A 50 -6.68 -12.26 -7.57
N PRO A 51 -6.46 -13.54 -7.97
CA PRO A 51 -6.25 -13.88 -9.38
C PRO A 51 -7.42 -13.50 -10.30
N ARG A 52 -8.64 -13.55 -9.79
CA ARG A 52 -9.85 -13.17 -10.57
C ARG A 52 -9.93 -11.66 -10.80
N LEU A 53 -9.56 -10.85 -9.81
CA LEU A 53 -9.51 -9.38 -9.93
C LEU A 53 -8.40 -8.95 -10.87
N GLU A 54 -7.24 -9.59 -10.83
CA GLU A 54 -6.13 -9.36 -11.76
C GLU A 54 -6.55 -9.69 -13.20
N GLN A 55 -7.23 -10.83 -13.43
CA GLN A 55 -7.78 -11.19 -14.74
C GLN A 55 -8.80 -10.17 -15.24
N LEU A 56 -9.66 -9.64 -14.36
CA LEU A 56 -10.59 -8.57 -14.71
C LEU A 56 -9.84 -7.29 -15.12
N GLY A 57 -8.81 -6.93 -14.39
CA GLY A 57 -7.93 -5.80 -14.72
C GLY A 57 -7.24 -5.99 -16.07
N MET A 58 -6.70 -7.18 -16.37
CA MET A 58 -6.11 -7.53 -17.66
C MET A 58 -7.10 -7.42 -18.81
N ARG A 59 -8.35 -7.87 -18.62
CA ARG A 59 -9.42 -7.69 -19.63
C ARG A 59 -9.74 -6.22 -19.90
N VAL A 60 -9.73 -5.39 -18.86
CA VAL A 60 -9.93 -3.92 -19.00
C VAL A 60 -8.78 -3.31 -19.79
N PHE A 61 -7.54 -3.69 -19.48
CA PHE A 61 -6.36 -3.21 -20.20
C PHE A 61 -6.37 -3.66 -21.66
N ALA A 62 -6.63 -4.94 -21.93
CA ALA A 62 -6.73 -5.49 -23.30
C ALA A 62 -7.82 -4.78 -24.13
N LYS A 63 -9.01 -4.56 -23.54
CA LYS A 63 -10.10 -3.82 -24.20
C LYS A 63 -9.72 -2.37 -24.50
N ARG A 64 -8.87 -1.76 -23.71
CA ARG A 64 -8.39 -0.41 -23.91
C ARG A 64 -7.30 -0.31 -24.96
N ALA A 65 -6.31 -1.22 -24.89
CA ALA A 65 -5.25 -1.32 -25.90
C ALA A 65 -5.84 -1.50 -27.30
N ALA A 66 -6.85 -2.35 -27.45
CA ALA A 66 -7.56 -2.56 -28.71
C ALA A 66 -8.25 -1.31 -29.27
N ARG A 67 -8.54 -0.31 -28.42
CA ARG A 67 -9.22 0.94 -28.85
C ARG A 67 -8.26 2.08 -29.19
N HIS A 68 -7.06 2.09 -28.62
CA HIS A 68 -6.13 3.23 -28.73
C HIS A 68 -4.91 2.92 -29.59
N GLY A 69 -4.81 1.69 -30.12
CA GLY A 69 -3.66 1.23 -30.89
C GLY A 69 -2.43 0.91 -30.02
N PRO A 70 -1.36 0.36 -30.62
CA PRO A 70 -0.11 0.07 -29.92
C PRO A 70 0.53 1.38 -29.46
N GLY A 71 0.72 1.51 -28.14
CA GLY A 71 1.45 2.62 -27.56
C GLY A 71 2.93 2.59 -27.96
N ARG A 72 3.61 3.75 -27.89
CA ARG A 72 5.07 3.84 -28.01
C ARG A 72 5.69 2.92 -26.94
N VAL A 73 6.74 2.18 -27.32
CA VAL A 73 7.55 1.38 -26.39
C VAL A 73 8.84 2.12 -26.16
N ASP A 74 9.13 2.48 -24.92
CA ASP A 74 10.39 3.07 -24.52
C ASP A 74 11.15 2.11 -23.59
N SER A 75 12.38 1.77 -23.97
CA SER A 75 13.27 0.97 -23.15
C SER A 75 13.77 1.72 -21.91
N ALA A 76 13.79 3.06 -21.97
CA ALA A 76 14.17 3.95 -20.90
C ALA A 76 12.95 4.58 -20.20
N ALA A 77 11.86 3.84 -20.05
CA ALA A 77 10.60 4.33 -19.48
C ALA A 77 10.72 4.97 -18.08
N HIS A 78 11.85 4.79 -17.38
CA HIS A 78 12.12 5.43 -16.10
C HIS A 78 12.59 6.89 -16.22
N ILE A 79 13.03 7.32 -17.42
CA ILE A 79 13.44 8.71 -17.69
C ILE A 79 12.35 9.36 -18.53
N LEU A 80 11.56 10.22 -17.90
CA LEU A 80 10.45 10.89 -18.57
C LEU A 80 10.89 12.22 -19.16
N ASP A 81 10.53 12.48 -20.41
CA ASP A 81 10.69 13.79 -21.01
C ASP A 81 9.67 14.82 -20.50
N ALA A 82 9.78 16.07 -20.94
CA ALA A 82 8.90 17.15 -20.49
C ALA A 82 7.44 16.94 -20.95
N GLU A 83 7.25 16.37 -22.15
CA GLU A 83 5.94 16.10 -22.74
C GLU A 83 5.25 14.94 -22.03
N GLU A 84 5.95 13.84 -21.81
CA GLU A 84 5.48 12.66 -21.05
C GLU A 84 5.07 13.06 -19.63
N ARG A 85 5.90 13.86 -18.94
CA ARG A 85 5.56 14.39 -17.62
C ARG A 85 4.32 15.29 -17.65
N ALA A 86 4.16 16.11 -18.69
CA ALA A 86 2.98 16.96 -18.85
C ALA A 86 1.72 16.11 -19.09
N GLU A 87 1.80 15.09 -19.95
CA GLU A 87 0.68 14.19 -20.23
C GLU A 87 0.31 13.37 -18.99
N MET A 88 1.28 12.81 -18.26
CA MET A 88 1.03 12.10 -17.01
C MET A 88 0.35 12.99 -15.97
N ARG A 89 0.75 14.26 -15.86
CA ARG A 89 0.06 15.23 -14.97
C ARG A 89 -1.38 15.46 -15.41
N ARG A 90 -1.62 15.60 -16.73
CA ARG A 90 -2.97 15.79 -17.30
C ARG A 90 -3.86 14.58 -17.02
N VAL A 91 -3.36 13.37 -17.28
CA VAL A 91 -4.05 12.11 -16.98
C VAL A 91 -4.37 11.99 -15.48
N SER A 92 -3.38 12.27 -14.63
CA SER A 92 -3.56 12.21 -13.18
C SER A 92 -4.64 13.19 -12.70
N ARG A 93 -4.55 14.47 -13.10
CA ARG A 93 -5.55 15.49 -12.72
C ARG A 93 -6.95 15.12 -13.16
N SER A 94 -7.12 14.66 -14.42
CA SER A 94 -8.43 14.29 -14.95
C SER A 94 -9.02 13.05 -14.22
N THR A 95 -8.17 12.10 -13.86
CA THR A 95 -8.60 10.88 -13.16
C THR A 95 -8.97 11.18 -11.70
N ILE A 96 -8.20 12.02 -11.01
CA ILE A 96 -8.48 12.49 -9.64
C ILE A 96 -9.78 13.30 -9.61
N LEU A 97 -9.98 14.21 -10.55
CA LEU A 97 -11.21 15.01 -10.61
C LEU A 97 -12.45 14.13 -10.84
N ARG A 98 -12.36 13.12 -11.71
CA ARG A 98 -13.45 12.15 -11.89
C ARG A 98 -13.74 11.36 -10.63
N ALA A 99 -12.70 10.94 -9.90
CA ALA A 99 -12.87 10.25 -8.61
C ALA A 99 -13.58 11.15 -7.59
N ALA A 100 -13.17 12.42 -7.47
CA ALA A 100 -13.85 13.38 -6.62
C ALA A 100 -15.34 13.56 -7.00
N MET A 101 -15.66 13.58 -8.29
CA MET A 101 -17.05 13.63 -8.75
C MET A 101 -17.83 12.36 -8.40
N ILE A 102 -17.22 11.18 -8.56
CA ILE A 102 -17.84 9.90 -8.19
C ILE A 102 -18.17 9.90 -6.70
N GLY A 103 -17.20 10.26 -5.84
CA GLY A 103 -17.39 10.37 -4.40
C GLY A 103 -18.42 11.42 -4.00
N ALA A 104 -18.45 12.58 -4.67
CA ALA A 104 -19.47 13.60 -4.43
C ALA A 104 -20.89 13.08 -4.74
N LEU A 105 -21.06 12.36 -5.85
CA LEU A 105 -22.34 11.77 -6.24
C LEU A 105 -22.76 10.65 -5.28
N ALA A 106 -21.82 9.83 -4.83
CA ALA A 106 -22.08 8.79 -3.85
C ALA A 106 -22.46 9.39 -2.49
N GLY A 107 -21.70 10.40 -2.03
CA GLY A 107 -22.02 11.14 -0.80
C GLY A 107 -23.39 11.81 -0.86
N LEU A 108 -23.78 12.37 -2.02
CA LEU A 108 -25.11 12.91 -2.25
C LEU A 108 -26.18 11.82 -2.18
N GLY A 109 -25.97 10.67 -2.81
CA GLY A 109 -26.88 9.54 -2.76
C GLY A 109 -27.09 9.01 -1.34
N CYS A 110 -26.01 8.85 -0.57
CA CYS A 110 -26.08 8.48 0.85
C CYS A 110 -26.77 9.55 1.68
N GLY A 111 -26.50 10.84 1.41
CA GLY A 111 -27.15 11.97 2.07
C GLY A 111 -28.66 12.01 1.83
N ILE A 112 -29.11 11.79 0.60
CA ILE A 112 -30.55 11.72 0.25
C ILE A 112 -31.20 10.52 0.95
N ALA A 113 -30.57 9.34 0.91
CA ALA A 113 -31.07 8.16 1.60
C ALA A 113 -31.23 8.42 3.12
N GLY A 114 -30.22 9.03 3.74
CA GLY A 114 -30.28 9.42 5.17
C GLY A 114 -31.35 10.46 5.46
N TRP A 115 -31.53 11.45 4.59
CA TRP A 115 -32.55 12.49 4.76
C TRP A 115 -33.98 11.92 4.65
N LEU A 116 -34.23 11.06 3.64
CA LEU A 116 -35.53 10.39 3.47
C LEU A 116 -35.90 9.57 4.69
N THR A 117 -34.93 8.92 5.35
CA THR A 117 -35.18 8.14 6.56
C THR A 117 -35.54 9.04 7.74
N LEU A 118 -34.79 10.14 7.92
CA LEU A 118 -35.08 11.07 9.03
C LEU A 118 -36.46 11.74 8.90
N THR A 119 -36.96 11.93 7.67
CA THR A 119 -38.29 12.50 7.41
C THR A 119 -39.43 11.49 7.55
N GLN A 120 -39.15 10.19 7.50
CA GLN A 120 -40.16 9.13 7.65
C GLN A 120 -40.22 8.52 9.06
N LEU A 121 -39.23 8.79 9.91
CA LEU A 121 -39.24 8.39 11.32
C LEU A 121 -40.23 9.27 12.10
N ASP A 122 -41.51 9.01 11.98
CA ASP A 122 -42.53 9.56 12.84
C ASP A 122 -42.39 8.96 14.25
N ALA A 123 -42.62 9.80 15.30
CA ALA A 123 -42.46 9.43 16.70
C ALA A 123 -43.46 8.35 17.20
N THR A 124 -44.23 7.75 16.30
CA THR A 124 -45.30 6.78 16.58
C THR A 124 -45.01 5.38 15.99
N THR A 125 -43.80 5.13 15.44
CA THR A 125 -43.47 3.84 14.81
C THR A 125 -43.28 2.73 15.84
N THR A 126 -43.68 1.52 15.48
CA THR A 126 -43.40 0.31 16.26
C THR A 126 -41.96 -0.12 16.10
N PHE A 127 -41.39 -0.80 17.11
CA PHE A 127 -39.99 -1.31 17.04
C PHE A 127 -39.67 -2.07 15.75
N TRP A 128 -40.62 -2.84 15.20
CA TRP A 128 -40.43 -3.60 13.95
C TRP A 128 -40.39 -2.73 12.70
N GLU A 129 -41.09 -1.60 12.71
CA GLU A 129 -41.03 -0.62 11.60
C GLU A 129 -39.69 0.09 11.61
N ASP A 130 -39.17 0.47 12.78
CA ASP A 130 -37.83 1.05 12.92
C ASP A 130 -36.73 0.10 12.44
N VAL A 131 -36.84 -1.20 12.75
CA VAL A 131 -35.91 -2.24 12.27
C VAL A 131 -35.97 -2.38 10.75
N ARG A 132 -37.19 -2.42 10.18
CA ARG A 132 -37.36 -2.50 8.72
C ARG A 132 -36.74 -1.29 8.03
N ASP A 133 -37.01 -0.10 8.51
CA ASP A 133 -36.55 1.14 7.89
C ASP A 133 -35.02 1.30 8.02
N PHE A 134 -34.44 0.86 9.15
CA PHE A 134 -33.00 0.72 9.31
C PHE A 134 -32.38 -0.19 8.23
N PHE A 135 -33.01 -1.36 7.96
CA PHE A 135 -32.51 -2.27 6.91
C PHE A 135 -32.65 -1.69 5.51
N ILE A 136 -33.76 -1.00 5.19
CA ILE A 136 -33.99 -0.38 3.88
C ILE A 136 -32.92 0.70 3.61
N VAL A 137 -32.63 1.55 4.60
CA VAL A 137 -31.62 2.61 4.45
C VAL A 137 -30.24 2.04 4.30
N ASN A 138 -29.87 1.07 5.14
CA ASN A 138 -28.55 0.45 5.02
C ASN A 138 -28.41 -0.30 3.70
N ALA A 139 -29.46 -0.93 3.18
CA ALA A 139 -29.44 -1.55 1.85
C ALA A 139 -29.22 -0.49 0.74
N ALA A 140 -29.87 0.66 0.83
CA ALA A 140 -29.67 1.76 -0.13
C ALA A 140 -28.24 2.30 -0.07
N VAL A 141 -27.68 2.52 1.13
CA VAL A 141 -26.30 2.96 1.33
C VAL A 141 -25.30 1.92 0.77
N ILE A 142 -25.53 0.63 1.05
CA ILE A 142 -24.71 -0.46 0.50
C ILE A 142 -24.75 -0.47 -1.03
N ALA A 143 -25.94 -0.29 -1.63
CA ALA A 143 -26.09 -0.26 -3.07
C ALA A 143 -25.34 0.94 -3.70
N VAL A 144 -25.48 2.14 -3.13
CA VAL A 144 -24.74 3.34 -3.56
C VAL A 144 -23.24 3.12 -3.46
N THR A 145 -22.76 2.57 -2.34
CA THR A 145 -21.33 2.27 -2.12
C THR A 145 -20.81 1.22 -3.12
N ALA A 146 -21.58 0.19 -3.43
CA ALA A 146 -21.18 -0.81 -4.41
C ALA A 146 -21.03 -0.20 -5.83
N VAL A 147 -21.94 0.69 -6.21
CA VAL A 147 -21.88 1.45 -7.47
C VAL A 147 -20.67 2.40 -7.48
N GLU A 148 -20.43 3.14 -6.39
CA GLU A 148 -19.27 3.99 -6.21
C GLU A 148 -17.95 3.22 -6.41
N VAL A 149 -17.77 2.12 -5.68
CA VAL A 149 -16.56 1.27 -5.76
C VAL A 149 -16.35 0.74 -7.19
N TYR A 150 -17.42 0.31 -7.87
CA TYR A 150 -17.32 -0.11 -9.26
C TYR A 150 -16.79 1.00 -10.18
N PHE A 151 -17.33 2.22 -10.07
CA PHE A 151 -16.89 3.34 -10.89
C PHE A 151 -15.49 3.83 -10.52
N LEU A 152 -15.12 3.81 -9.24
CA LEU A 152 -13.77 4.15 -8.79
C LEU A 152 -12.73 3.16 -9.33
N TYR A 153 -12.97 1.86 -9.24
CA TYR A 153 -12.06 0.86 -9.81
C TYR A 153 -11.92 1.00 -11.32
N ARG A 154 -13.03 1.20 -12.02
CA ARG A 154 -13.00 1.45 -13.47
C ARG A 154 -12.24 2.72 -13.83
N ASN A 155 -12.38 3.80 -13.06
CA ASN A 155 -11.65 5.04 -13.23
C ASN A 155 -10.16 4.86 -12.95
N SER A 156 -9.79 4.19 -11.87
CA SER A 156 -8.40 3.88 -11.48
C SER A 156 -7.69 3.03 -12.52
N LEU A 157 -8.29 1.91 -12.95
CA LEU A 157 -7.75 1.06 -14.03
C LEU A 157 -7.56 1.84 -15.33
N THR A 158 -8.52 2.71 -15.67
CA THR A 158 -8.41 3.56 -16.86
C THR A 158 -7.28 4.57 -16.74
N GLY A 159 -7.17 5.21 -15.58
CA GLY A 159 -6.12 6.19 -15.27
C GLY A 159 -4.73 5.56 -15.33
N VAL A 160 -4.58 4.39 -14.71
CA VAL A 160 -3.32 3.64 -14.68
C VAL A 160 -2.89 3.19 -16.08
N HIS A 161 -3.81 2.65 -16.89
CA HIS A 161 -3.52 2.29 -18.29
C HIS A 161 -3.05 3.49 -19.12
N ARG A 162 -3.72 4.65 -19.00
CA ARG A 162 -3.33 5.87 -19.72
C ARG A 162 -2.01 6.44 -19.22
N LEU A 163 -1.74 6.30 -17.91
CA LEU A 163 -0.50 6.72 -17.30
C LEU A 163 0.68 5.87 -17.80
N ALA A 164 0.49 4.55 -17.91
CA ALA A 164 1.48 3.66 -18.50
C ALA A 164 1.76 4.01 -19.97
N ALA A 165 0.71 4.23 -20.75
CA ALA A 165 0.84 4.64 -22.16
C ALA A 165 1.59 5.96 -22.32
N ALA A 166 1.38 6.93 -21.41
CA ALA A 166 2.09 8.21 -21.40
C ALA A 166 3.58 8.07 -21.04
N ALA A 167 3.97 7.02 -20.31
CA ALA A 167 5.36 6.69 -20.00
C ALA A 167 5.99 5.70 -21.00
N GLY A 168 5.38 5.45 -22.16
CA GLY A 168 5.89 4.50 -23.14
C GLY A 168 5.85 3.03 -22.67
N ILE A 169 5.09 2.70 -21.62
CA ILE A 169 5.00 1.36 -21.07
C ILE A 169 3.83 0.61 -21.73
N ARG A 170 4.15 -0.45 -22.47
CA ARG A 170 3.12 -1.31 -23.07
C ARG A 170 2.72 -2.41 -22.09
N LEU A 171 1.49 -2.36 -21.58
CA LEU A 171 0.96 -3.30 -20.59
C LEU A 171 0.32 -4.55 -21.21
N VAL A 172 -0.02 -4.53 -22.50
CA VAL A 172 -0.70 -5.62 -23.19
C VAL A 172 0.01 -5.86 -24.52
N PRO A 173 0.34 -7.12 -24.88
CA PRO A 173 0.96 -7.45 -26.16
C PRO A 173 0.02 -7.18 -27.33
N ASP A 174 0.59 -7.01 -28.51
CA ASP A 174 -0.18 -6.98 -29.74
C ASP A 174 -0.74 -8.38 -30.08
N ARG A 175 -1.77 -8.43 -30.94
CA ARG A 175 -2.36 -9.70 -31.36
C ARG A 175 -1.31 -10.56 -32.04
N GLY A 176 -0.96 -11.70 -31.42
CA GLY A 176 -0.01 -12.68 -31.95
C GLY A 176 1.41 -12.58 -31.41
N GLU A 177 1.70 -11.62 -30.52
CA GLU A 177 2.95 -11.62 -29.73
C GLU A 177 2.76 -12.50 -28.49
N ASP A 178 3.78 -13.34 -28.21
CA ASP A 178 3.86 -14.02 -26.91
C ASP A 178 4.05 -12.99 -25.79
N ILE A 179 3.36 -13.22 -24.69
CA ILE A 179 3.46 -12.34 -23.53
C ILE A 179 4.80 -12.59 -22.87
N ASP A 180 5.71 -11.63 -22.93
CA ASP A 180 6.90 -11.60 -22.13
C ASP A 180 6.53 -11.58 -20.64
N GLU A 181 7.05 -12.53 -19.85
CA GLU A 181 6.76 -12.69 -18.43
C GLU A 181 7.03 -11.40 -17.64
N GLU A 182 8.06 -10.66 -18.02
CA GLU A 182 8.42 -9.39 -17.37
C GLU A 182 7.36 -8.30 -17.59
N ARG A 183 6.87 -8.16 -18.83
CA ARG A 183 5.76 -7.22 -19.14
C ARG A 183 4.46 -7.62 -18.45
N GLN A 184 4.18 -8.92 -18.36
CA GLN A 184 3.03 -9.41 -17.62
C GLN A 184 3.13 -9.07 -16.14
N ALA A 185 4.30 -9.24 -15.53
CA ALA A 185 4.55 -8.89 -14.14
C ALA A 185 4.32 -7.38 -13.88
N VAL A 186 4.80 -6.50 -14.79
CA VAL A 186 4.55 -5.06 -14.71
C VAL A 186 3.06 -4.75 -14.81
N ALA A 187 2.34 -5.35 -15.76
CA ALA A 187 0.91 -5.14 -15.93
C ALA A 187 0.12 -5.57 -14.68
N ILE A 188 0.45 -6.74 -14.11
CA ILE A 188 -0.15 -7.23 -12.86
C ILE A 188 0.18 -6.29 -11.71
N ALA A 189 1.43 -5.84 -11.56
CA ALA A 189 1.83 -4.91 -10.52
C ALA A 189 1.05 -3.59 -10.59
N MET A 190 0.81 -3.07 -11.79
CA MET A 190 0.02 -1.86 -12.03
C MET A 190 -1.48 -2.07 -11.77
N ILE A 191 -2.04 -3.23 -12.14
CA ILE A 191 -3.43 -3.60 -11.81
C ILE A 191 -3.61 -3.70 -10.29
N ARG A 192 -2.67 -4.34 -9.59
CA ARG A 192 -2.70 -4.42 -8.13
C ARG A 192 -2.66 -3.03 -7.49
N ALA A 193 -1.85 -2.11 -8.01
CA ALA A 193 -1.86 -0.72 -7.57
C ALA A 193 -3.24 -0.06 -7.83
N ALA A 194 -3.83 -0.24 -9.02
CA ALA A 194 -5.11 0.34 -9.40
C ALA A 194 -6.30 -0.16 -8.54
N LEU A 195 -6.21 -1.39 -8.07
CA LEU A 195 -7.23 -2.04 -7.24
C LEU A 195 -6.87 -2.06 -5.74
N GLU A 196 -5.79 -1.38 -5.35
CA GLU A 196 -5.27 -1.35 -3.97
C GLU A 196 -5.03 -2.74 -3.36
N LEU A 197 -4.69 -3.72 -4.21
CA LEU A 197 -4.39 -5.07 -3.73
C LEU A 197 -2.99 -5.12 -3.09
N PRO A 198 -2.82 -5.84 -1.98
CA PRO A 198 -1.52 -6.01 -1.34
C PRO A 198 -0.56 -6.77 -2.25
N ASN A 199 0.73 -6.54 -2.11
CA ASN A 199 1.74 -7.32 -2.81
C ASN A 199 1.70 -8.78 -2.35
N PRO A 200 1.95 -9.77 -3.25
CA PRO A 200 1.95 -11.17 -2.86
C PRO A 200 3.09 -11.42 -1.86
N PRO A 201 2.84 -12.18 -0.78
CA PRO A 201 3.87 -12.54 0.19
C PRO A 201 4.90 -13.51 -0.42
N ASP A 202 4.45 -14.37 -1.33
CA ASP A 202 5.30 -15.33 -2.01
C ASP A 202 6.11 -14.63 -3.09
N ASN A 203 7.43 -14.81 -3.03
CA ASN A 203 8.37 -14.25 -3.99
C ASN A 203 9.48 -15.26 -4.30
N PRO A 204 10.07 -15.21 -5.53
CA PRO A 204 11.07 -16.17 -5.96
C PRO A 204 12.36 -16.15 -5.10
N PHE A 205 12.59 -15.07 -4.36
CA PHE A 205 13.77 -14.90 -3.52
C PHE A 205 13.55 -15.43 -2.09
N ARG A 206 12.34 -15.90 -1.73
CA ARG A 206 11.98 -16.41 -0.41
C ARG A 206 12.30 -15.45 0.73
N ILE A 207 12.21 -14.14 0.49
CA ILE A 207 12.39 -13.09 1.48
C ILE A 207 11.05 -12.88 2.19
N ASP A 208 11.03 -13.03 3.52
CA ASP A 208 9.85 -12.67 4.34
C ASP A 208 9.90 -11.20 4.73
N PRO A 209 9.04 -10.34 4.17
CA PRO A 209 9.01 -8.90 4.50
C PRO A 209 8.66 -8.64 5.97
N TYR A 210 8.02 -9.59 6.64
CA TYR A 210 7.55 -9.44 8.03
C TYR A 210 8.42 -10.17 9.05
N ARG A 211 9.58 -10.68 8.65
CA ARG A 211 10.51 -11.45 9.50
C ARG A 211 10.77 -10.80 10.86
N GLU A 212 10.88 -9.46 10.90
CA GLU A 212 11.22 -8.69 12.11
C GLU A 212 9.98 -8.23 12.91
N ILE A 213 8.76 -8.60 12.49
CA ILE A 213 7.54 -8.10 13.11
C ILE A 213 6.69 -9.22 13.64
N SER A 214 6.18 -9.05 14.86
CA SER A 214 5.14 -9.92 15.39
C SER A 214 3.89 -9.85 14.51
N ARG A 215 3.36 -11.01 14.09
CA ARG A 215 2.13 -11.14 13.28
C ARG A 215 0.96 -10.33 13.84
N TRP A 216 0.86 -10.26 15.18
CA TRP A 216 -0.14 -9.45 15.87
C TRP A 216 -0.07 -7.95 15.53
N ARG A 217 1.12 -7.38 15.40
CA ARG A 217 1.29 -5.97 15.01
C ARG A 217 0.83 -5.70 13.60
N VAL A 218 0.96 -6.65 12.69
CA VAL A 218 0.45 -6.55 11.31
C VAL A 218 -1.08 -6.54 11.32
N VAL A 219 -1.71 -7.45 12.07
CA VAL A 219 -3.17 -7.51 12.24
C VAL A 219 -3.69 -6.20 12.85
N LEU A 220 -3.05 -5.71 13.92
CA LEU A 220 -3.44 -4.46 14.57
C LEU A 220 -3.31 -3.25 13.63
N ALA A 221 -2.23 -3.17 12.86
CA ALA A 221 -2.04 -2.09 11.87
C ALA A 221 -3.13 -2.11 10.79
N THR A 222 -3.53 -3.29 10.31
CA THR A 222 -4.61 -3.45 9.33
C THR A 222 -5.97 -3.05 9.94
N LEU A 223 -6.23 -3.44 11.20
CA LEU A 223 -7.44 -3.07 11.91
C LEU A 223 -7.52 -1.55 12.14
N VAL A 224 -6.44 -0.94 12.59
CA VAL A 224 -6.33 0.53 12.78
C VAL A 224 -6.52 1.26 11.47
N TYR A 225 -5.98 0.74 10.35
CA TYR A 225 -6.19 1.34 9.03
C TYR A 225 -7.67 1.29 8.61
N LYS A 226 -8.35 0.17 8.81
CA LYS A 226 -9.80 0.05 8.52
C LYS A 226 -10.65 0.93 9.44
N LEU A 227 -10.31 1.00 10.73
CA LEU A 227 -10.98 1.88 11.70
C LEU A 227 -10.74 3.37 11.42
N LYS A 228 -9.61 3.75 10.84
CA LYS A 228 -9.26 5.14 10.56
C LYS A 228 -10.32 5.85 9.70
N ILE A 229 -10.88 5.18 8.70
CA ILE A 229 -11.92 5.74 7.80
C ILE A 229 -13.19 6.03 8.62
N THR A 230 -13.66 5.04 9.36
CA THR A 230 -14.87 5.16 10.21
C THR A 230 -14.68 6.23 11.30
N LEU A 231 -13.49 6.26 11.91
CA LEU A 231 -13.16 7.23 12.96
C LEU A 231 -13.06 8.66 12.42
N THR A 232 -12.49 8.85 11.21
CA THR A 232 -12.39 10.18 10.59
C THR A 232 -13.78 10.75 10.30
N ASN A 233 -14.69 9.96 9.75
CA ASN A 233 -16.07 10.37 9.53
C ASN A 233 -16.81 10.67 10.84
N PHE A 234 -16.58 9.85 11.88
CA PHE A 234 -17.16 10.06 13.20
C PHE A 234 -16.66 11.37 13.86
N ILE A 235 -15.35 11.61 13.85
CA ILE A 235 -14.74 12.83 14.41
C ILE A 235 -15.21 14.07 13.65
N LEU A 236 -15.30 14.00 12.32
CA LEU A 236 -15.76 15.12 11.51
C LEU A 236 -17.23 15.46 11.80
N ARG A 237 -18.10 14.44 11.92
CA ARG A 237 -19.50 14.64 12.34
C ARG A 237 -19.60 15.23 13.75
N LEU A 238 -18.73 14.80 14.67
CA LEU A 238 -18.68 15.34 16.04
C LEU A 238 -18.25 16.82 16.07
N LEU A 239 -17.21 17.16 15.29
CA LEU A 239 -16.72 18.55 15.16
C LEU A 239 -17.78 19.47 14.54
N LEU A 240 -18.45 19.02 13.50
CA LEU A 240 -19.52 19.79 12.84
C LEU A 240 -20.72 20.01 13.77
N ARG A 241 -21.11 19.00 14.58
CA ARG A 241 -22.14 19.17 15.63
C ARG A 241 -21.76 20.24 16.66
N ARG A 242 -20.47 20.37 16.95
CA ARG A 242 -19.98 21.34 17.96
C ARG A 242 -19.89 22.77 17.42
N VAL A 243 -19.62 22.94 16.11
CA VAL A 243 -19.42 24.25 15.47
C VAL A 243 -20.71 24.85 14.94
N ALA A 244 -21.62 24.04 14.36
CA ALA A 244 -22.78 24.53 13.61
C ALA A 244 -24.10 24.70 14.43
N GLY A 245 -24.11 24.36 15.72
CA GLY A 245 -25.32 24.46 16.56
C GLY A 245 -26.38 23.40 16.24
N ARG A 246 -27.32 23.16 17.20
CA ARG A 246 -28.23 22.00 17.13
C ARG A 246 -29.24 22.05 15.97
N VAL A 247 -29.74 23.20 15.58
CA VAL A 247 -30.84 23.32 14.60
C VAL A 247 -30.37 23.27 13.15
N ALA A 248 -29.26 23.93 12.83
CA ALA A 248 -28.70 23.91 11.48
C ALA A 248 -28.07 22.54 11.10
N VAL A 249 -27.63 21.79 12.12
CA VAL A 249 -26.95 20.50 11.95
C VAL A 249 -27.87 19.42 11.43
N HIS A 250 -29.14 19.37 11.86
CA HIS A 250 -30.05 18.29 11.45
C HIS A 250 -30.45 18.36 9.97
N ALA A 251 -30.57 19.55 9.37
CA ALA A 251 -30.93 19.70 7.97
C ALA A 251 -29.77 19.44 7.01
N TRP A 252 -28.52 19.79 7.41
CA TRP A 252 -27.35 19.72 6.53
C TRP A 252 -26.42 18.52 6.82
N LEU A 253 -26.57 17.87 7.97
CA LEU A 253 -25.71 16.76 8.41
C LEU A 253 -25.63 15.61 7.39
N PRO A 254 -26.73 15.19 6.71
CA PRO A 254 -26.67 14.16 5.68
C PRO A 254 -25.79 14.52 4.49
N PHE A 255 -25.66 15.83 4.16
CA PHE A 255 -24.91 16.31 3.00
C PHE A 255 -23.44 16.61 3.27
N VAL A 256 -23.01 16.54 4.55
CA VAL A 256 -21.59 16.67 4.91
C VAL A 256 -20.75 15.55 4.32
N ASP A 257 -21.32 14.39 4.05
CA ASP A 257 -20.64 13.28 3.42
C ASP A 257 -20.19 13.60 1.99
N VAL A 258 -20.85 14.54 1.27
CA VAL A 258 -20.52 14.90 -0.11
C VAL A 258 -19.07 15.41 -0.28
N PRO A 259 -18.63 16.49 0.40
CA PRO A 259 -17.26 16.96 0.28
C PRO A 259 -16.24 15.98 0.89
N VAL A 260 -16.64 15.20 1.90
CA VAL A 260 -15.75 14.23 2.57
C VAL A 260 -15.42 13.07 1.66
N THR A 261 -16.43 12.43 1.05
CA THR A 261 -16.23 11.33 0.11
C THR A 261 -15.51 11.80 -1.14
N ALA A 262 -15.87 12.98 -1.68
CA ALA A 262 -15.16 13.57 -2.81
C ALA A 262 -13.66 13.78 -2.54
N ALA A 263 -13.32 14.36 -1.39
CA ALA A 263 -11.92 14.59 -1.01
C ALA A 263 -11.17 13.27 -0.74
N TRP A 264 -11.86 12.30 -0.13
CA TRP A 264 -11.29 10.98 0.15
C TRP A 264 -10.97 10.23 -1.14
N ASP A 265 -11.91 10.14 -2.07
CA ASP A 265 -11.74 9.44 -3.34
C ASP A 265 -10.69 10.10 -4.22
N ALA A 266 -10.60 11.43 -4.19
CA ALA A 266 -9.53 12.16 -4.83
C ALA A 266 -8.16 11.80 -4.22
N ALA A 267 -8.04 11.74 -2.90
CA ALA A 267 -6.80 11.41 -2.20
C ALA A 267 -6.38 9.96 -2.43
N VAL A 268 -7.31 9.00 -2.37
CA VAL A 268 -7.07 7.59 -2.67
C VAL A 268 -6.62 7.42 -4.13
N THR A 269 -7.33 8.02 -5.08
CA THR A 269 -6.97 7.96 -6.50
C THR A 269 -5.61 8.59 -6.78
N TRP A 270 -5.27 9.71 -6.13
CA TRP A 270 -3.94 10.31 -6.22
C TRP A 270 -2.85 9.33 -5.74
N ARG A 271 -3.09 8.66 -4.61
CA ARG A 271 -2.16 7.65 -4.07
C ARG A 271 -2.00 6.47 -5.03
N VAL A 272 -3.10 5.95 -5.58
CA VAL A 272 -3.11 4.87 -6.58
C VAL A 272 -2.28 5.24 -7.81
N LEU A 273 -2.51 6.42 -8.39
CA LEU A 273 -1.77 6.86 -9.58
C LEU A 273 -0.30 7.11 -9.30
N ARG A 274 0.05 7.63 -8.12
CA ARG A 274 1.44 7.78 -7.68
C ARG A 274 2.12 6.42 -7.56
N GLU A 275 1.48 5.47 -6.92
CA GLU A 275 1.98 4.09 -6.76
C GLU A 275 2.13 3.40 -8.11
N ALA A 276 1.13 3.47 -8.99
CA ALA A 276 1.19 2.91 -10.33
C ALA A 276 2.34 3.49 -11.15
N ARG A 277 2.57 4.81 -11.09
CA ARG A 277 3.72 5.44 -11.74
C ARG A 277 5.04 4.85 -11.25
N ILE A 278 5.24 4.76 -9.94
CA ILE A 278 6.46 4.20 -9.35
C ILE A 278 6.68 2.75 -9.82
N ARG A 279 5.62 1.93 -9.80
CA ARG A 279 5.70 0.54 -10.28
C ARG A 279 5.99 0.44 -11.78
N GLY A 280 5.51 1.38 -12.57
CA GLY A 280 5.79 1.43 -14.00
C GLY A 280 7.22 1.81 -14.32
N LEU A 281 7.80 2.77 -13.59
CA LEU A 281 9.17 3.24 -13.81
C LEU A 281 10.24 2.26 -13.27
N GLY A 282 9.88 1.49 -12.22
CA GLY A 282 10.84 0.68 -11.45
C GLY A 282 11.58 -0.38 -12.24
N PRO A 283 10.95 -1.24 -13.04
CA PRO A 283 11.63 -2.31 -13.76
C PRO A 283 12.73 -1.81 -14.70
N SER A 284 12.44 -0.82 -15.54
CA SER A 284 13.46 -0.23 -16.43
C SER A 284 14.56 0.50 -15.66
N ALA A 285 14.25 1.14 -14.54
CA ALA A 285 15.24 1.74 -13.66
C ALA A 285 16.14 0.70 -13.00
N ALA A 286 15.56 -0.39 -12.48
CA ALA A 286 16.31 -1.49 -11.87
C ALA A 286 17.32 -2.12 -12.84
N GLU A 287 16.89 -2.32 -14.08
CA GLU A 287 17.78 -2.87 -15.12
C GLU A 287 18.91 -1.89 -15.47
N ALA A 288 18.57 -0.61 -15.69
CA ALA A 288 19.57 0.43 -15.99
C ALA A 288 20.58 0.61 -14.84
N PHE A 289 20.15 0.59 -13.59
CA PHE A 289 21.05 0.68 -12.42
C PHE A 289 21.95 -0.55 -12.31
N ALA A 290 21.41 -1.76 -12.47
CA ALA A 290 22.20 -2.97 -12.42
C ALA A 290 23.22 -3.02 -13.57
N GLU A 291 22.85 -2.55 -14.76
CA GLU A 291 23.74 -2.42 -15.90
C GLU A 291 24.87 -1.45 -15.63
N ALA A 292 24.55 -0.22 -15.24
CA ALA A 292 25.53 0.82 -14.99
C ALA A 292 26.49 0.48 -13.83
N LEU A 293 26.01 -0.27 -12.83
CA LEU A 293 26.79 -0.67 -11.68
C LEU A 293 27.79 -1.79 -12.01
N LEU A 294 27.42 -2.72 -12.90
CA LEU A 294 28.15 -3.96 -13.15
C LEU A 294 28.78 -4.00 -14.56
N ALA A 295 28.82 -2.86 -15.29
CA ALA A 295 29.22 -2.80 -16.70
C ALA A 295 30.65 -3.29 -16.97
N ASP A 296 31.61 -3.07 -16.07
CA ASP A 296 33.03 -3.18 -16.33
C ASP A 296 33.81 -4.20 -15.47
N ARG A 297 33.13 -4.95 -14.58
CA ARG A 297 33.84 -5.78 -13.59
C ARG A 297 33.31 -7.20 -13.48
N GLY A 298 34.23 -8.14 -13.38
CA GLY A 298 33.94 -9.51 -12.94
C GLY A 298 33.56 -9.49 -11.46
N THR A 299 32.42 -10.08 -11.12
CA THR A 299 31.88 -10.10 -9.74
C THR A 299 32.32 -11.39 -9.06
N THR A 300 32.98 -11.31 -7.89
CA THR A 300 33.24 -12.49 -7.07
C THR A 300 31.94 -13.00 -6.45
N PRO A 301 31.84 -14.29 -6.08
CA PRO A 301 30.64 -14.80 -5.42
C PRO A 301 30.28 -14.05 -4.13
N GLU A 302 31.29 -13.66 -3.34
CA GLU A 302 31.12 -12.90 -2.10
C GLU A 302 30.52 -11.51 -2.37
N HIS A 303 31.03 -10.82 -3.40
CA HIS A 303 30.53 -9.51 -3.82
C HIS A 303 29.10 -9.64 -4.38
N ALA A 304 28.82 -10.63 -5.23
CA ALA A 304 27.47 -10.91 -5.75
C ALA A 304 26.47 -11.17 -4.62
N HIS A 305 26.87 -11.90 -3.60
CA HIS A 305 26.04 -12.13 -2.40
C HIS A 305 25.82 -10.85 -1.60
N ALA A 306 26.81 -9.97 -1.49
CA ALA A 306 26.69 -8.69 -0.79
C ALA A 306 25.70 -7.76 -1.50
N LEU A 307 25.76 -7.66 -2.85
CA LEU A 307 24.82 -6.88 -3.66
C LEU A 307 23.38 -7.39 -3.48
N ALA A 308 23.17 -8.71 -3.55
CA ALA A 308 21.86 -9.31 -3.34
C ALA A 308 21.32 -9.04 -1.92
N ARG A 309 22.17 -9.11 -0.88
CA ARG A 309 21.80 -8.79 0.49
C ARG A 309 21.43 -7.32 0.65
N ALA A 310 22.16 -6.39 0.04
CA ALA A 310 21.85 -4.96 0.09
C ALA A 310 20.44 -4.65 -0.45
N ALA A 311 20.05 -5.27 -1.57
CA ALA A 311 18.70 -5.13 -2.10
C ALA A 311 17.63 -5.82 -1.22
N ALA A 312 17.94 -7.02 -0.71
CA ALA A 312 17.01 -7.82 0.08
C ALA A 312 16.68 -7.22 1.46
N VAL A 313 17.67 -6.61 2.12
CA VAL A 313 17.41 -5.93 3.40
C VAL A 313 16.51 -4.70 3.22
N GLY A 314 16.48 -4.09 2.03
CA GLY A 314 15.50 -3.07 1.65
C GLY A 314 14.07 -3.61 1.75
N VAL A 315 13.79 -4.83 1.27
CA VAL A 315 12.48 -5.49 1.37
C VAL A 315 12.04 -5.66 2.82
N VAL A 316 12.93 -6.14 3.69
CA VAL A 316 12.61 -6.36 5.12
C VAL A 316 12.39 -5.04 5.86
N ARG A 317 13.18 -4.01 5.53
CA ARG A 317 13.07 -2.69 6.17
C ARG A 317 11.87 -1.88 5.69
N SER A 318 11.48 -2.01 4.41
CA SER A 318 10.23 -1.43 3.88
C SER A 318 8.99 -2.20 4.36
N ARG A 319 9.14 -3.46 4.78
CA ARG A 319 8.06 -4.39 5.15
C ARG A 319 7.09 -4.66 4.01
N ASP A 320 7.59 -4.60 2.81
CA ASP A 320 6.79 -4.74 1.60
C ASP A 320 7.65 -5.35 0.49
N MET A 321 7.18 -6.45 -0.10
CA MET A 321 7.81 -6.99 -1.31
C MET A 321 7.36 -6.15 -2.50
N HIS A 322 7.84 -4.91 -2.55
CA HIS A 322 7.51 -4.01 -3.64
C HIS A 322 8.04 -4.57 -4.98
N PRO A 323 7.25 -4.54 -6.08
CA PRO A 323 7.65 -5.09 -7.38
C PRO A 323 9.00 -4.55 -7.88
N ASN A 324 9.31 -3.29 -7.63
CA ASN A 324 10.56 -2.67 -8.05
C ASN A 324 11.78 -3.24 -7.31
N LEU A 325 11.64 -3.59 -6.03
CA LEU A 325 12.69 -4.29 -5.28
C LEU A 325 12.90 -5.71 -5.82
N GLY A 326 11.80 -6.38 -6.20
CA GLY A 326 11.87 -7.66 -6.89
C GLY A 326 12.57 -7.55 -8.24
N ALA A 327 12.27 -6.51 -9.02
CA ALA A 327 12.94 -6.23 -10.29
C ALA A 327 14.45 -5.94 -10.11
N LEU A 328 14.83 -5.17 -9.09
CA LEU A 328 16.23 -4.90 -8.74
C LEU A 328 16.97 -6.20 -8.38
N LEU A 329 16.38 -7.03 -7.52
CA LEU A 329 16.96 -8.33 -7.17
C LEU A 329 17.12 -9.24 -8.41
N ALA A 330 16.12 -9.28 -9.29
CA ALA A 330 16.16 -10.05 -10.50
C ALA A 330 17.25 -9.55 -11.48
N ALA A 331 17.36 -8.23 -11.66
CA ALA A 331 18.39 -7.63 -12.50
C ALA A 331 19.81 -7.92 -11.99
N LEU A 332 20.03 -7.78 -10.67
CA LEU A 332 21.30 -8.14 -10.04
C LEU A 332 21.62 -9.63 -10.19
N ALA A 333 20.66 -10.52 -9.95
CA ALA A 333 20.85 -11.96 -10.06
C ALA A 333 21.18 -12.39 -11.50
N ARG A 334 20.53 -11.83 -12.51
CA ARG A 334 20.83 -12.12 -13.93
C ARG A 334 22.26 -11.74 -14.29
N ARG A 335 22.75 -10.61 -13.79
CA ARG A 335 24.07 -10.08 -14.15
C ARG A 335 25.20 -10.70 -13.34
N THR A 336 24.97 -11.06 -12.10
CA THR A 336 25.99 -11.68 -11.23
C THR A 336 26.02 -13.20 -11.32
N GLY A 337 24.97 -13.83 -11.86
CA GLY A 337 24.82 -15.28 -11.85
C GLY A 337 24.69 -15.86 -10.43
N ALA A 338 24.44 -15.04 -9.42
CA ALA A 338 24.39 -15.48 -8.03
C ALA A 338 23.19 -16.42 -7.80
N PRO A 339 23.42 -17.66 -7.35
CA PRO A 339 22.34 -18.56 -6.94
C PRO A 339 21.64 -18.00 -5.69
N GLY A 340 20.42 -18.48 -5.42
CA GLY A 340 19.65 -18.07 -4.25
C GLY A 340 20.46 -18.23 -2.95
N VAL A 341 20.71 -17.13 -2.28
CA VAL A 341 21.48 -17.07 -1.03
C VAL A 341 20.52 -17.25 0.15
N PRO A 342 20.81 -18.13 1.11
CA PRO A 342 20.00 -18.24 2.31
C PRO A 342 20.09 -16.96 3.16
N ASP A 343 19.00 -16.63 3.83
CA ASP A 343 18.92 -15.48 4.75
C ASP A 343 19.27 -14.12 4.13
N LEU A 344 18.86 -13.88 2.89
CA LEU A 344 19.13 -12.62 2.18
C LEU A 344 18.69 -11.38 2.97
N GLY A 345 17.57 -11.44 3.68
CA GLY A 345 17.00 -10.31 4.43
C GLY A 345 17.60 -10.07 5.81
N ASP A 346 18.72 -10.70 6.18
CA ASP A 346 19.36 -10.52 7.49
C ASP A 346 20.24 -9.26 7.49
N ALA A 347 19.82 -8.24 8.24
CA ALA A 347 20.51 -6.95 8.27
C ALA A 347 21.86 -7.02 9.02
N GLU A 348 22.01 -7.85 10.05
CA GLU A 348 23.29 -7.99 10.75
C GLU A 348 24.32 -8.70 9.88
N ARG A 349 23.90 -9.76 9.19
CA ARG A 349 24.76 -10.41 8.19
C ARG A 349 25.13 -9.47 7.05
N PHE A 350 24.21 -8.66 6.56
CA PHE A 350 24.51 -7.64 5.57
C PHE A 350 25.60 -6.68 6.07
N LEU A 351 25.42 -6.10 7.26
CA LEU A 351 26.40 -5.18 7.83
C LEU A 351 27.76 -5.83 8.04
N THR A 352 27.81 -7.10 8.49
CA THR A 352 29.07 -7.84 8.66
C THR A 352 29.77 -8.14 7.33
N THR A 353 28.99 -8.34 6.27
CA THR A 353 29.55 -8.58 4.92
C THR A 353 30.34 -7.36 4.42
N LEU A 354 29.95 -6.14 4.79
CA LEU A 354 30.67 -4.91 4.40
C LEU A 354 32.12 -4.86 4.90
N ASP A 355 32.43 -5.48 6.03
CA ASP A 355 33.77 -5.48 6.62
C ASP A 355 34.78 -6.27 5.79
N GLY A 356 34.33 -7.31 5.08
CA GLY A 356 35.17 -8.18 4.27
C GLY A 356 35.40 -7.72 2.82
N LEU A 357 34.74 -6.63 2.40
CA LEU A 357 34.82 -6.13 1.02
C LEU A 357 35.94 -5.10 0.88
N ASP A 358 36.57 -5.07 -0.30
CA ASP A 358 37.42 -3.94 -0.69
C ASP A 358 36.60 -2.66 -0.88
N GLU A 359 37.29 -1.51 -1.01
CA GLU A 359 36.64 -0.19 -1.03
C GLU A 359 35.72 -0.01 -2.24
N ASP A 360 36.09 -0.55 -3.41
CA ASP A 360 35.31 -0.46 -4.62
C ASP A 360 34.03 -1.31 -4.51
N ALA A 361 34.16 -2.60 -4.13
CA ALA A 361 33.03 -3.49 -3.92
C ALA A 361 32.08 -2.98 -2.82
N ARG A 362 32.66 -2.39 -1.76
CA ARG A 362 31.87 -1.76 -0.69
C ARG A 362 31.05 -0.59 -1.20
N THR A 363 31.63 0.27 -2.04
CA THR A 363 30.94 1.40 -2.67
C THR A 363 29.80 0.91 -3.56
N GLU A 364 30.01 -0.12 -4.37
CA GLU A 364 28.97 -0.72 -5.22
C GLU A 364 27.81 -1.29 -4.39
N VAL A 365 28.11 -2.00 -3.29
CA VAL A 365 27.09 -2.54 -2.37
C VAL A 365 26.30 -1.42 -1.70
N LEU A 366 26.95 -0.31 -1.31
CA LEU A 366 26.29 0.87 -0.78
C LEU A 366 25.40 1.55 -1.85
N CYS A 367 25.83 1.61 -3.10
CA CYS A 367 24.99 2.08 -4.21
C CYS A 367 23.71 1.25 -4.36
N VAL A 368 23.82 -0.08 -4.27
CA VAL A 368 22.61 -0.95 -4.28
C VAL A 368 21.71 -0.67 -3.09
N LEU A 369 22.27 -0.47 -1.89
CA LEU A 369 21.49 -0.11 -0.71
C LEU A 369 20.77 1.23 -0.89
N VAL A 370 21.43 2.23 -1.46
CA VAL A 370 20.85 3.55 -1.79
C VAL A 370 19.69 3.38 -2.78
N VAL A 371 19.91 2.62 -3.88
CA VAL A 371 18.85 2.34 -4.87
C VAL A 371 17.68 1.60 -4.23
N ALA A 372 17.94 0.56 -3.44
CA ALA A 372 16.90 -0.21 -2.75
C ALA A 372 16.05 0.67 -1.81
N ALA A 373 16.66 1.69 -1.17
CA ALA A 373 15.96 2.57 -0.26
C ALA A 373 15.03 3.58 -0.97
N PHE A 374 15.20 3.87 -2.26
CA PHE A 374 14.34 4.85 -2.95
C PHE A 374 13.49 4.28 -4.10
N ILE A 375 13.82 3.10 -4.64
CA ILE A 375 13.20 2.57 -5.87
C ILE A 375 11.71 2.22 -5.70
N ASP A 376 11.22 2.03 -4.48
CA ASP A 376 9.80 1.87 -4.17
C ASP A 376 9.06 3.22 -4.03
N GLY A 377 9.75 4.34 -4.22
CA GLY A 377 9.23 5.69 -4.09
C GLY A 377 8.90 6.10 -2.65
N ARG A 378 9.29 5.29 -1.66
CA ARG A 378 9.13 5.54 -0.24
C ARG A 378 10.51 5.71 0.38
N LEU A 379 10.57 6.12 1.61
CA LEU A 379 11.80 6.17 2.40
C LEU A 379 11.43 5.96 3.86
N ALA A 380 11.30 4.69 4.25
CA ALA A 380 10.90 4.32 5.59
C ALA A 380 11.95 4.71 6.64
N ARG A 381 11.51 4.92 7.89
CA ARG A 381 12.45 5.23 8.98
C ARG A 381 13.47 4.10 9.21
N ALA A 382 13.05 2.86 8.99
CA ALA A 382 13.92 1.71 9.16
C ALA A 382 15.00 1.63 8.06
N GLU A 383 14.67 1.98 6.82
CA GLU A 383 15.62 2.08 5.70
C GLU A 383 16.64 3.18 5.94
N ARG A 384 16.20 4.37 6.35
CA ARG A 384 17.11 5.48 6.70
C ARG A 384 18.11 5.13 7.81
N ARG A 385 17.63 4.40 8.84
CA ARG A 385 18.51 3.93 9.92
C ARG A 385 19.52 2.90 9.41
N LEU A 386 19.07 1.93 8.61
CA LEU A 386 19.96 0.91 8.04
C LEU A 386 21.02 1.57 7.15
N TYR A 387 20.62 2.49 6.27
CA TYR A 387 21.56 3.26 5.44
C TYR A 387 22.58 4.02 6.31
N ALA A 388 22.13 4.77 7.34
CA ALA A 388 23.02 5.49 8.22
C ALA A 388 24.00 4.55 8.94
N THR A 389 23.52 3.42 9.50
CA THR A 389 24.38 2.42 10.14
C THR A 389 25.39 1.81 9.19
N ALA A 390 25.01 1.52 7.93
CA ALA A 390 25.92 0.98 6.92
C ALA A 390 27.02 2.01 6.54
N MET A 391 26.64 3.27 6.36
CA MET A 391 27.59 4.36 6.09
C MET A 391 28.58 4.55 7.24
N GLU A 392 28.11 4.65 8.49
CA GLU A 392 28.93 4.78 9.68
C GLU A 392 29.91 3.60 9.84
N ARG A 393 29.44 2.36 9.56
CA ARG A 393 30.30 1.17 9.60
C ARG A 393 31.42 1.21 8.55
N CYS A 394 31.17 1.85 7.42
CA CYS A 394 32.16 2.09 6.37
C CYS A 394 33.02 3.36 6.62
N GLY A 395 32.88 4.04 7.76
CA GLY A 395 33.59 5.27 8.08
C GLY A 395 33.14 6.48 7.27
N ARG A 396 31.92 6.45 6.70
CA ARG A 396 31.35 7.50 5.83
C ARG A 396 30.22 8.23 6.53
N ALA A 397 30.04 9.51 6.23
CA ALA A 397 28.90 10.29 6.73
C ALA A 397 27.61 9.94 5.93
N PRO A 398 26.45 9.70 6.60
CA PRO A 398 25.22 9.43 5.90
C PRO A 398 24.60 10.70 5.31
N ASP A 399 24.42 10.77 3.99
CA ASP A 399 23.68 11.84 3.31
C ASP A 399 22.18 11.50 3.18
N LEU A 400 21.42 11.79 4.24
CA LEU A 400 19.97 11.59 4.26
C LEU A 400 19.20 12.59 3.38
N ALA A 401 19.79 13.77 3.11
CA ALA A 401 19.19 14.77 2.24
C ALA A 401 19.31 14.34 0.78
N GLY A 402 20.49 13.93 0.34
CA GLY A 402 20.74 13.37 -0.98
C GLY A 402 19.89 12.13 -1.26
N LEU A 403 19.76 11.21 -0.29
CA LEU A 403 18.89 10.04 -0.41
C LEU A 403 17.41 10.43 -0.62
N LYS A 404 16.92 11.44 0.08
CA LYS A 404 15.57 11.97 -0.12
C LYS A 404 15.42 12.61 -1.50
N ASP A 405 16.41 13.36 -1.95
CA ASP A 405 16.39 14.02 -3.26
C ASP A 405 16.45 13.01 -4.40
N LEU A 406 17.19 11.90 -4.26
CA LEU A 406 17.15 10.77 -5.22
C LEU A 406 15.75 10.14 -5.31
N ARG A 407 15.10 9.86 -4.17
CA ARG A 407 13.73 9.36 -4.14
C ARG A 407 12.75 10.31 -4.83
N ASP A 408 12.85 11.60 -4.57
CA ASP A 408 11.95 12.60 -5.14
C ASP A 408 12.18 12.75 -6.65
N ALA A 409 13.44 12.71 -7.10
CA ALA A 409 13.81 12.72 -8.52
C ALA A 409 13.29 11.46 -9.23
N PHE A 410 13.54 10.26 -8.68
CA PHE A 410 12.99 9.00 -9.19
C PHE A 410 11.46 9.06 -9.31
N SER A 411 10.78 9.52 -8.26
CA SER A 411 9.31 9.63 -8.26
C SER A 411 8.77 10.60 -9.32
N ARG A 412 9.58 11.55 -9.81
CA ARG A 412 9.24 12.44 -10.93
C ARG A 412 9.60 11.87 -12.30
N GLY A 413 10.39 10.78 -12.36
CA GLY A 413 10.97 10.27 -13.60
C GLY A 413 12.09 11.15 -14.13
N ASP A 414 12.84 11.81 -13.23
CA ASP A 414 14.04 12.55 -13.61
C ASP A 414 15.18 11.56 -13.87
N GLU A 415 16.10 11.91 -14.77
CA GLU A 415 17.31 11.15 -14.99
C GLU A 415 18.16 11.10 -13.71
N LEU A 416 18.62 9.92 -13.35
CA LEU A 416 19.48 9.68 -12.19
C LEU A 416 20.84 9.13 -12.63
N PRO A 417 21.81 10.01 -12.92
CA PRO A 417 23.15 9.57 -13.27
C PRO A 417 23.77 8.74 -12.15
N MET A 418 24.52 7.69 -12.51
CA MET A 418 25.16 6.81 -11.52
C MET A 418 26.10 7.58 -10.59
N ALA A 419 26.79 8.61 -11.08
CA ALA A 419 27.63 9.49 -10.28
C ALA A 419 26.90 10.15 -9.09
N ARG A 420 25.61 10.49 -9.27
CA ARG A 420 24.80 11.08 -8.19
C ARG A 420 24.45 10.05 -7.12
N ILE A 421 24.21 8.78 -7.52
CA ILE A 421 23.96 7.68 -6.59
C ILE A 421 25.25 7.37 -5.81
N GLN A 422 26.38 7.35 -6.53
CA GLN A 422 27.72 7.15 -5.92
C GLN A 422 28.06 8.24 -4.92
N ALA A 423 27.80 9.52 -5.22
CA ALA A 423 28.03 10.62 -4.29
C ALA A 423 27.28 10.38 -2.96
N VAL A 424 26.00 10.03 -3.01
CA VAL A 424 25.21 9.68 -1.81
C VAL A 424 25.77 8.44 -1.11
N ALA A 425 26.24 7.42 -1.85
CA ALA A 425 26.84 6.21 -1.28
C ALA A 425 28.25 6.47 -0.68
N MET A 426 28.91 7.55 -1.08
CA MET A 426 30.21 8.00 -0.50
C MET A 426 30.03 9.01 0.63
N GLY A 427 28.85 9.63 0.75
CA GLY A 427 28.57 10.66 1.76
C GLY A 427 29.12 12.03 1.39
N GLU A 428 29.13 12.36 0.09
CA GLU A 428 29.64 13.60 -0.51
C GLU A 428 28.52 14.62 -0.77
#